data_f51d22c1de036792144c285e4952a66b
#
_entry.id   f51d22c1de036792144c285e4952a66b
#
_cell.length_a   1.000
_cell.length_b   1.000
_cell.length_c   1.000
_cell.angle_alpha   90.00
_cell.angle_beta   90.00
_cell.angle_gamma   90.00
#
_symmetry.space_group_name_H-M   'P 1'
#
loop_
_entity.id
_entity.type
_entity.pdbx_description
1 polymer ?
#
loop_
_entity_poly.entity_id
_entity_poly.type
_entity_poly.pdbx_seq_one_letter_code
_entity_poly.pdbx_strand_id
1 'polypeptide(L)'
;YLTENPLNEFGFSGWVGPEPHGAPLANSGFIRDPLIADRTVKWLKDRYLKRSLGDKDAQKPFLLVVSFVNPHDIVLLPIFMRRPEFNPITPSELDPPDIPAPPTRYEDLSTKPAAQIAYKNSYYSGYGPQRVVRAAYENNEQEYRNLYYRLHAEVDDPLDRVRKALTIDTSREKIIFRTSDHGDLLGAHGGLHQKWFNLYDEATRVPFEIIKYGSESAPKGVVDSIPTSHVDLVPTALALAGLDQVELGQRLAPL
;
A
#
# COMPACT_ATOMS: atom_id res chain seq x y z
N TYR A 1 -16.67 16.54 1.98
CA TYR A 1 -16.26 15.75 3.16
C TYR A 1 -17.42 14.87 3.53
N LEU A 2 -17.19 13.56 3.62
CA LEU A 2 -18.18 12.65 4.16
C LEU A 2 -18.32 12.96 5.64
N THR A 3 -19.52 13.34 6.07
CA THR A 3 -19.85 13.64 7.47
C THR A 3 -20.16 12.37 8.26
N GLU A 4 -20.45 11.27 7.56
CA GLU A 4 -20.73 9.97 8.13
C GLU A 4 -19.59 8.99 7.86
N ASN A 5 -19.36 8.06 8.77
CA ASN A 5 -18.40 7.00 8.60
C ASN A 5 -18.95 5.94 7.62
N PRO A 6 -18.46 5.87 6.37
CA PRO A 6 -18.97 4.93 5.37
C PRO A 6 -18.67 3.47 5.69
N LEU A 7 -17.75 3.21 6.64
CA LEU A 7 -17.35 1.87 7.04
C LEU A 7 -18.05 1.39 8.32
N ASN A 8 -18.96 2.20 8.87
CA ASN A 8 -19.64 1.86 10.14
C ASN A 8 -20.49 0.59 10.03
N GLU A 9 -21.15 0.39 8.89
CA GLU A 9 -21.95 -0.83 8.63
C GLU A 9 -21.08 -2.10 8.51
N PHE A 10 -19.78 -1.95 8.23
CA PHE A 10 -18.80 -3.04 8.20
C PHE A 10 -18.06 -3.21 9.55
N GLY A 11 -18.52 -2.55 10.61
CA GLY A 11 -17.93 -2.67 11.94
C GLY A 11 -16.69 -1.81 12.21
N PHE A 12 -16.27 -0.96 11.28
CA PHE A 12 -15.16 -0.04 11.50
C PHE A 12 -15.64 1.29 12.07
N SER A 13 -15.19 1.62 13.26
CA SER A 13 -15.42 2.93 13.89
C SER A 13 -14.20 3.84 13.72
N GLY A 14 -14.43 5.15 13.84
CA GLY A 14 -13.32 6.12 13.84
C GLY A 14 -12.64 6.31 12.49
N TRP A 15 -13.33 6.03 11.40
CA TRP A 15 -12.82 6.30 10.06
C TRP A 15 -12.47 7.78 9.87
N VAL A 16 -11.32 8.03 9.26
CA VAL A 16 -10.82 9.37 8.94
C VAL A 16 -10.51 9.45 7.46
N GLY A 17 -11.30 10.20 6.74
CA GLY A 17 -11.16 10.44 5.30
C GLY A 17 -11.19 11.94 4.96
N PRO A 18 -11.47 12.30 3.71
CA PRO A 18 -11.91 11.44 2.62
C PRO A 18 -10.81 10.53 2.09
N GLU A 19 -11.23 9.50 1.39
CA GLU A 19 -10.34 8.66 0.62
C GLU A 19 -9.51 9.53 -0.35
N PRO A 20 -8.19 9.41 -0.37
CA PRO A 20 -7.35 10.09 -1.33
C PRO A 20 -7.49 9.42 -2.70
N HIS A 21 -8.55 9.76 -3.42
CA HIS A 21 -8.84 9.19 -4.73
C HIS A 21 -8.75 10.23 -5.83
N GLY A 22 -8.16 9.85 -6.96
CA GLY A 22 -8.04 10.70 -8.14
C GLY A 22 -6.84 11.65 -8.12
N ALA A 23 -6.72 12.39 -9.19
CA ALA A 23 -5.54 13.17 -9.58
C ALA A 23 -5.32 14.57 -8.96
N PRO A 24 -6.12 15.14 -8.04
CA PRO A 24 -5.74 16.40 -7.44
C PRO A 24 -4.45 16.24 -6.60
N LEU A 25 -3.48 17.12 -6.79
CA LEU A 25 -2.24 17.13 -6.00
C LEU A 25 -2.49 17.16 -4.49
N ALA A 26 -3.60 17.77 -4.05
CA ALA A 26 -4.02 17.76 -2.65
C ALA A 26 -4.29 16.35 -2.09
N ASN A 27 -4.48 15.37 -2.95
CA ASN A 27 -4.67 13.96 -2.58
C ASN A 27 -3.39 13.14 -2.74
N SER A 28 -2.28 13.75 -3.17
CA SER A 28 -1.01 13.06 -3.31
C SER A 28 -0.47 12.56 -1.98
N GLY A 29 0.31 11.49 -2.02
CA GLY A 29 0.99 10.93 -0.85
C GLY A 29 1.97 11.92 -0.21
N PHE A 30 2.59 12.80 -0.99
CA PHE A 30 3.43 13.88 -0.45
C PHE A 30 2.71 14.74 0.59
N ILE A 31 1.42 14.99 0.40
CA ILE A 31 0.59 15.78 1.31
C ILE A 31 -0.11 14.88 2.32
N ARG A 32 -0.64 13.76 1.88
CA ARG A 32 -1.51 12.88 2.69
C ARG A 32 -0.76 12.00 3.65
N ASP A 33 0.34 11.40 3.24
CA ASP A 33 1.02 10.40 4.06
C ASP A 33 1.57 10.98 5.38
N PRO A 34 2.21 12.18 5.41
CA PRO A 34 2.56 12.82 6.66
C PRO A 34 1.35 13.11 7.56
N LEU A 35 0.22 13.56 6.99
CA LEU A 35 -1.00 13.86 7.75
C LEU A 35 -1.65 12.59 8.30
N ILE A 36 -1.65 11.49 7.55
CA ILE A 36 -2.13 10.18 7.99
C ILE A 36 -1.29 9.69 9.17
N ALA A 37 0.04 9.80 9.05
CA ALA A 37 0.95 9.44 10.14
C ALA A 37 0.70 10.28 11.39
N ASP A 38 0.59 11.61 11.26
CA ASP A 38 0.33 12.52 12.39
C ASP A 38 -0.97 12.16 13.14
N ARG A 39 -2.04 11.94 12.40
CA ARG A 39 -3.34 11.54 12.97
C ARG A 39 -3.26 10.20 13.67
N THR A 40 -2.60 9.23 13.06
CA THR A 40 -2.41 7.90 13.62
C THR A 40 -1.58 7.94 14.89
N VAL A 41 -0.45 8.64 14.87
CA VAL A 41 0.41 8.83 16.04
C VAL A 41 -0.35 9.53 17.18
N LYS A 42 -1.11 10.57 16.86
CA LYS A 42 -1.96 11.25 17.85
C LYS A 42 -2.98 10.31 18.46
N TRP A 43 -3.70 9.55 17.63
CA TRP A 43 -4.71 8.59 18.11
C TRP A 43 -4.11 7.53 19.03
N LEU A 44 -2.94 6.98 18.69
CA LEU A 44 -2.23 6.01 19.51
C LEU A 44 -1.83 6.61 20.86
N LYS A 45 -1.22 7.80 20.87
CA LYS A 45 -0.80 8.49 22.10
C LYS A 45 -1.99 8.81 23.00
N ASP A 46 -3.07 9.33 22.44
CA ASP A 46 -4.30 9.64 23.17
C ASP A 46 -4.91 8.36 23.79
N ARG A 47 -4.90 7.25 23.05
CA ARG A 47 -5.39 5.97 23.54
C ARG A 47 -4.53 5.41 24.67
N TYR A 48 -3.21 5.49 24.56
CA TYR A 48 -2.29 5.03 25.61
C TYR A 48 -2.43 5.88 26.88
N LEU A 49 -2.58 7.18 26.75
CA LEU A 49 -2.84 8.07 27.87
C LEU A 49 -4.18 7.72 28.55
N LYS A 50 -5.26 7.59 27.80
CA LYS A 50 -6.57 7.18 28.35
C LYS A 50 -6.47 5.83 29.06
N ARG A 51 -5.73 4.86 28.50
CA ARG A 51 -5.50 3.57 29.15
C ARG A 51 -4.79 3.70 30.48
N SER A 52 -3.74 4.52 30.57
CA SER A 52 -3.00 4.77 31.81
C SER A 52 -3.86 5.44 32.89
N LEU A 53 -4.88 6.18 32.47
CA LEU A 53 -5.88 6.80 33.36
C LEU A 53 -7.06 5.90 33.73
N GLY A 54 -7.05 4.63 33.29
CA GLY A 54 -8.08 3.66 33.63
C GLY A 54 -9.34 3.70 32.77
N ASP A 55 -9.32 4.38 31.61
CA ASP A 55 -10.46 4.41 30.69
C ASP A 55 -10.80 2.99 30.19
N LYS A 56 -12.04 2.57 30.37
CA LYS A 56 -12.51 1.21 30.06
C LYS A 56 -12.48 0.90 28.56
N ASP A 57 -12.76 1.87 27.69
CA ASP A 57 -12.76 1.65 26.24
C ASP A 57 -11.32 1.61 25.71
N ALA A 58 -10.42 2.40 26.28
CA ALA A 58 -9.02 2.34 25.97
C ALA A 58 -8.34 1.03 26.44
N GLN A 59 -8.92 0.33 27.41
CA GLN A 59 -8.45 -1.00 27.84
C GLN A 59 -8.76 -2.12 26.85
N LYS A 60 -9.76 -1.95 25.99
CA LYS A 60 -10.11 -2.97 24.99
C LYS A 60 -9.00 -3.12 23.95
N PRO A 61 -8.81 -4.33 23.37
CA PRO A 61 -7.97 -4.47 22.19
C PRO A 61 -8.53 -3.62 21.03
N PHE A 62 -7.70 -3.37 20.04
CA PHE A 62 -8.13 -2.66 18.83
C PHE A 62 -7.53 -3.28 17.57
N LEU A 63 -8.25 -3.15 16.47
CA LEU A 63 -7.74 -3.27 15.12
C LEU A 63 -7.62 -1.85 14.54
N LEU A 64 -6.46 -1.53 14.01
CA LEU A 64 -6.20 -0.24 13.37
C LEU A 64 -5.72 -0.49 11.94
N VAL A 65 -6.42 0.09 10.97
CA VAL A 65 -6.00 0.09 9.57
C VAL A 65 -5.46 1.48 9.24
N VAL A 66 -4.24 1.52 8.71
CA VAL A 66 -3.58 2.76 8.27
C VAL A 66 -3.18 2.58 6.82
N SER A 67 -3.81 3.33 5.93
CA SER A 67 -3.54 3.28 4.50
C SER A 67 -2.79 4.52 4.07
N PHE A 68 -1.57 4.35 3.58
CA PHE A 68 -0.77 5.39 2.95
C PHE A 68 -1.02 5.41 1.44
N VAL A 69 -0.77 6.53 0.80
CA VAL A 69 -1.02 6.73 -0.63
C VAL A 69 0.15 6.25 -1.46
N ASN A 70 1.39 6.67 -1.09
CA ASN A 70 2.57 6.33 -1.87
C ASN A 70 2.91 4.83 -1.78
N PRO A 71 3.35 4.26 -2.93
CA PRO A 71 3.86 4.88 -4.16
C PRO A 71 2.81 5.21 -5.24
N HIS A 72 1.52 5.30 -4.94
CA HIS A 72 0.46 5.58 -5.91
C HIS A 72 0.72 6.85 -6.76
N ASP A 73 1.43 7.84 -6.23
CA ASP A 73 1.74 9.09 -6.94
C ASP A 73 2.57 8.89 -8.21
N ILE A 74 3.07 7.69 -8.45
CA ILE A 74 3.70 7.31 -9.73
C ILE A 74 2.79 7.63 -10.94
N VAL A 75 1.48 7.57 -10.75
CA VAL A 75 0.49 7.91 -11.79
C VAL A 75 0.52 9.40 -12.17
N LEU A 76 1.12 10.24 -11.33
CA LEU A 76 1.25 11.67 -11.57
C LEU A 76 2.45 12.05 -12.46
N LEU A 77 3.34 11.09 -12.81
CA LEU A 77 4.47 11.38 -13.70
C LEU A 77 4.09 12.18 -14.94
N PRO A 78 2.99 11.87 -15.67
CA PRO A 78 2.61 12.67 -16.84
C PRO A 78 2.29 14.14 -16.51
N ILE A 79 1.85 14.43 -15.30
CA ILE A 79 1.63 15.80 -14.82
C ILE A 79 2.97 16.47 -14.55
N PHE A 80 3.85 15.82 -13.80
CA PHE A 80 5.18 16.34 -13.46
C PHE A 80 6.02 16.64 -14.70
N MET A 81 5.95 15.78 -15.73
CA MET A 81 6.66 16.01 -16.99
C MET A 81 6.09 17.16 -17.82
N ARG A 82 4.78 17.42 -17.75
CA ARG A 82 4.13 18.51 -18.49
C ARG A 82 4.11 19.83 -17.74
N ARG A 83 4.13 19.77 -16.40
CA ARG A 83 4.02 20.91 -15.50
C ARG A 83 4.98 20.73 -14.33
N PRO A 84 6.28 20.94 -14.58
CA PRO A 84 7.31 20.75 -13.53
C PRO A 84 7.05 21.59 -12.27
N GLU A 85 6.35 22.71 -12.39
CA GLU A 85 5.96 23.55 -11.25
C GLU A 85 5.04 22.87 -10.24
N PHE A 86 4.39 21.77 -10.63
CA PHE A 86 3.58 20.95 -9.73
C PHE A 86 4.32 19.73 -9.17
N ASN A 87 5.58 19.51 -9.56
CA ASN A 87 6.36 18.43 -9.01
C ASN A 87 6.84 18.77 -7.60
N PRO A 88 6.32 18.10 -6.56
CA PRO A 88 6.74 18.35 -5.18
C PRO A 88 8.10 17.73 -4.86
N ILE A 89 8.65 16.91 -5.77
CA ILE A 89 9.90 16.20 -5.56
C ILE A 89 11.06 17.14 -5.90
N THR A 90 11.83 17.47 -4.90
CA THR A 90 13.12 18.14 -5.07
C THR A 90 14.25 17.13 -5.02
N PRO A 91 15.37 17.32 -5.72
CA PRO A 91 16.56 16.48 -5.58
C PRO A 91 16.96 16.34 -4.12
N SER A 92 17.24 15.12 -3.67
CA SER A 92 17.63 14.85 -2.28
C SER A 92 18.44 13.56 -2.17
N GLU A 93 18.92 13.28 -0.94
CA GLU A 93 19.60 12.03 -0.61
C GLU A 93 18.72 10.78 -0.77
N LEU A 94 17.41 10.96 -0.89
CA LEU A 94 16.46 9.86 -1.14
C LEU A 94 16.36 9.47 -2.63
N ASP A 95 17.01 10.23 -3.52
CA ASP A 95 17.02 9.88 -4.94
C ASP A 95 17.79 8.58 -5.15
N PRO A 96 17.18 7.56 -5.77
CA PRO A 96 17.86 6.32 -6.04
C PRO A 96 18.90 6.49 -7.17
N PRO A 97 19.89 5.61 -7.27
CA PRO A 97 20.65 5.47 -8.51
C PRO A 97 19.68 5.05 -9.64
N ASP A 98 20.14 5.16 -10.88
CA ASP A 98 19.33 4.73 -12.02
C ASP A 98 18.88 3.28 -11.89
N ILE A 99 17.57 3.08 -11.82
CA ILE A 99 16.97 1.76 -11.67
C ILE A 99 16.92 1.07 -13.04
N PRO A 100 17.50 -0.11 -13.18
CA PRO A 100 17.55 -0.81 -14.47
C PRO A 100 16.15 -1.19 -14.96
N ALA A 101 16.01 -1.33 -16.27
CA ALA A 101 14.78 -1.83 -16.85
C ALA A 101 14.49 -3.27 -16.39
N PRO A 102 13.22 -3.67 -16.24
CA PRO A 102 12.88 -5.05 -15.94
C PRO A 102 13.42 -6.01 -17.00
N PRO A 103 13.84 -7.23 -16.65
CA PRO A 103 14.32 -8.21 -17.62
C PRO A 103 13.35 -8.48 -18.77
N THR A 104 12.06 -8.39 -18.51
CA THR A 104 10.97 -8.61 -19.47
C THR A 104 10.64 -7.37 -20.32
N ARG A 105 11.38 -6.25 -20.15
CA ARG A 105 11.12 -5.01 -20.92
C ARG A 105 11.11 -5.22 -22.42
N TYR A 106 11.99 -6.08 -22.93
CA TYR A 106 12.17 -6.37 -24.35
C TYR A 106 11.88 -7.84 -24.69
N GLU A 107 11.03 -8.53 -23.90
CA GLU A 107 10.70 -9.93 -24.19
C GLU A 107 10.02 -10.10 -25.54
N ASP A 108 10.33 -11.21 -26.21
CA ASP A 108 9.66 -11.59 -27.45
C ASP A 108 8.30 -12.21 -27.14
N LEU A 109 7.24 -11.48 -27.47
CA LEU A 109 5.87 -11.93 -27.29
C LEU A 109 5.41 -12.93 -28.37
N SER A 110 6.20 -13.16 -29.43
CA SER A 110 5.83 -14.11 -30.50
C SER A 110 5.66 -15.56 -29.98
N THR A 111 6.33 -15.88 -28.89
CA THR A 111 6.26 -17.17 -28.21
C THR A 111 5.11 -17.29 -27.20
N LYS A 112 4.36 -16.21 -27.00
CA LYS A 112 3.28 -16.13 -26.02
C LYS A 112 1.91 -16.38 -26.67
N PRO A 113 0.88 -16.71 -25.85
CA PRO A 113 -0.48 -16.81 -26.38
C PRO A 113 -0.95 -15.53 -27.06
N ALA A 114 -1.72 -15.67 -28.14
CA ALA A 114 -2.26 -14.53 -28.90
C ALA A 114 -3.03 -13.53 -28.04
N ALA A 115 -3.70 -14.00 -26.99
CA ALA A 115 -4.39 -13.14 -26.03
C ALA A 115 -3.45 -12.17 -25.31
N GLN A 116 -2.20 -12.58 -24.99
CA GLN A 116 -1.23 -11.72 -24.34
C GLN A 116 -0.72 -10.63 -25.30
N ILE A 117 -0.53 -10.98 -26.57
CA ILE A 117 -0.16 -10.02 -27.61
C ILE A 117 -1.28 -9.00 -27.82
N ALA A 118 -2.53 -9.49 -27.91
CA ALA A 118 -3.71 -8.62 -28.05
C ALA A 118 -3.88 -7.68 -26.85
N TYR A 119 -3.68 -8.19 -25.64
CA TYR A 119 -3.68 -7.39 -24.41
C TYR A 119 -2.66 -6.26 -24.47
N LYS A 120 -1.40 -6.55 -24.80
CA LYS A 120 -0.36 -5.53 -24.95
C LYS A 120 -0.74 -4.46 -25.99
N ASN A 121 -1.23 -4.88 -27.16
CA ASN A 121 -1.56 -3.98 -28.25
C ASN A 121 -2.73 -3.04 -27.91
N SER A 122 -3.67 -3.50 -27.09
CA SER A 122 -4.84 -2.73 -26.67
C SER A 122 -4.66 -2.05 -25.30
N TYR A 123 -3.51 -2.20 -24.65
CA TYR A 123 -3.30 -1.77 -23.27
C TYR A 123 -3.68 -0.29 -23.05
N TYR A 124 -3.14 0.62 -23.86
CA TYR A 124 -3.44 2.05 -23.76
C TYR A 124 -4.74 2.49 -24.45
N SER A 125 -5.45 1.60 -25.10
CA SER A 125 -6.70 1.91 -25.79
C SER A 125 -7.94 1.32 -25.13
N GLY A 126 -7.79 0.28 -24.28
CA GLY A 126 -8.93 -0.42 -23.71
C GLY A 126 -8.77 -0.88 -22.28
N TYR A 127 -7.59 -1.34 -21.88
CA TYR A 127 -7.42 -2.02 -20.59
C TYR A 127 -6.55 -1.28 -19.58
N GLY A 128 -5.64 -0.43 -20.03
CA GLY A 128 -4.67 0.22 -19.19
C GLY A 128 -4.92 1.72 -19.00
N PRO A 129 -3.84 2.48 -18.77
CA PRO A 129 -3.91 3.92 -18.64
C PRO A 129 -4.46 4.59 -19.89
N GLN A 130 -5.01 5.79 -19.74
CA GLN A 130 -5.49 6.54 -20.89
C GLN A 130 -4.41 6.76 -21.95
N ARG A 131 -4.78 6.64 -23.21
CA ARG A 131 -3.85 6.78 -24.35
C ARG A 131 -3.03 8.09 -24.33
N VAL A 132 -3.60 9.15 -23.80
CA VAL A 132 -2.95 10.46 -23.74
C VAL A 132 -1.71 10.50 -22.85
N VAL A 133 -1.55 9.55 -21.93
CA VAL A 133 -0.38 9.48 -21.03
C VAL A 133 0.70 8.52 -21.52
N ARG A 134 0.42 7.74 -22.57
CA ARG A 134 1.34 6.72 -23.09
C ARG A 134 2.74 7.30 -23.39
N ALA A 135 2.79 8.38 -24.16
CA ALA A 135 4.05 9.00 -24.53
C ALA A 135 4.85 9.52 -23.33
N ALA A 136 4.16 9.96 -22.26
CA ALA A 136 4.83 10.39 -21.04
C ALA A 136 5.54 9.23 -20.34
N TYR A 137 4.95 8.04 -20.33
CA TYR A 137 5.60 6.84 -19.78
C TYR A 137 6.72 6.34 -20.68
N GLU A 138 6.44 6.09 -21.96
CA GLU A 138 7.39 5.49 -22.92
C GLU A 138 8.64 6.36 -23.13
N ASN A 139 8.51 7.67 -23.11
CA ASN A 139 9.62 8.59 -23.30
C ASN A 139 10.41 8.89 -22.02
N ASN A 140 9.91 8.47 -20.85
CA ASN A 140 10.52 8.77 -19.54
C ASN A 140 10.55 7.52 -18.65
N GLU A 141 10.89 6.36 -19.21
CA GLU A 141 10.86 5.10 -18.46
C GLU A 141 11.89 5.04 -17.33
N GLN A 142 13.04 5.67 -17.51
CA GLN A 142 14.05 5.73 -16.45
C GLN A 142 13.53 6.57 -15.29
N GLU A 143 13.02 7.75 -15.59
CA GLU A 143 12.42 8.65 -14.59
C GLU A 143 11.21 8.01 -13.91
N TYR A 144 10.41 7.23 -14.65
CA TYR A 144 9.29 6.48 -14.09
C TYR A 144 9.75 5.49 -13.02
N ARG A 145 10.78 4.69 -13.33
CA ARG A 145 11.33 3.74 -12.36
C ARG A 145 12.00 4.43 -11.17
N ASN A 146 12.80 5.46 -11.43
CA ASN A 146 13.45 6.24 -10.37
C ASN A 146 12.41 6.90 -9.46
N LEU A 147 11.36 7.50 -10.03
CA LEU A 147 10.26 8.07 -9.27
C LEU A 147 9.57 7.03 -8.40
N TYR A 148 9.28 5.84 -8.92
CA TYR A 148 8.63 4.78 -8.15
C TYR A 148 9.45 4.41 -6.89
N TYR A 149 10.75 4.23 -7.02
CA TYR A 149 11.62 3.95 -5.88
C TYR A 149 11.73 5.14 -4.93
N ARG A 150 11.77 6.36 -5.45
CA ARG A 150 11.74 7.57 -4.63
C ARG A 150 10.48 7.66 -3.78
N LEU A 151 9.31 7.35 -4.35
CA LEU A 151 8.04 7.38 -3.62
C LEU A 151 7.98 6.35 -2.49
N HIS A 152 8.66 5.20 -2.62
CA HIS A 152 8.83 4.26 -1.52
C HIS A 152 9.69 4.86 -0.39
N ALA A 153 10.78 5.54 -0.73
CA ALA A 153 11.60 6.22 0.27
C ALA A 153 10.83 7.36 0.98
N GLU A 154 9.97 8.08 0.26
CA GLU A 154 9.13 9.14 0.84
C GLU A 154 8.11 8.62 1.85
N VAL A 155 7.51 7.44 1.61
CA VAL A 155 6.53 6.87 2.53
C VAL A 155 7.15 6.14 3.73
N ASP A 156 8.45 5.86 3.68
CA ASP A 156 9.13 5.13 4.75
C ASP A 156 9.15 5.91 6.07
N ASP A 157 9.36 7.24 6.04
CA ASP A 157 9.29 8.08 7.25
C ASP A 157 7.89 8.07 7.89
N PRO A 158 6.79 8.35 7.18
CA PRO A 158 5.43 8.19 7.72
C PRO A 158 5.16 6.81 8.33
N LEU A 159 5.59 5.74 7.65
CA LEU A 159 5.47 4.37 8.16
C LEU A 159 6.25 4.17 9.47
N ASP A 160 7.51 4.62 9.51
CA ASP A 160 8.37 4.46 10.70
C ASP A 160 7.86 5.29 11.89
N ARG A 161 7.30 6.47 11.66
CA ARG A 161 6.67 7.30 12.70
C ARG A 161 5.50 6.56 13.36
N VAL A 162 4.65 5.90 12.58
CA VAL A 162 3.56 5.07 13.12
C VAL A 162 4.12 3.86 13.87
N ARG A 163 5.10 3.16 13.28
CA ARG A 163 5.78 2.04 13.92
C ARG A 163 6.37 2.42 15.28
N LYS A 164 7.11 3.53 15.35
CA LYS A 164 7.68 4.06 16.59
C LYS A 164 6.59 4.39 17.63
N ALA A 165 5.48 4.98 17.21
CA ALA A 165 4.37 5.28 18.12
C ALA A 165 3.74 4.01 18.70
N LEU A 166 3.66 2.92 17.95
CA LEU A 166 3.17 1.64 18.44
C LEU A 166 4.04 1.04 19.54
N THR A 167 5.33 1.30 19.55
CA THR A 167 6.27 0.75 20.55
C THR A 167 6.31 1.55 21.87
N ILE A 168 5.65 2.71 21.97
CA ILE A 168 5.60 3.51 23.19
C ILE A 168 4.92 2.75 24.34
N ASP A 169 3.82 2.09 24.07
CA ASP A 169 3.13 1.25 25.06
C ASP A 169 3.64 -0.19 24.98
N THR A 170 4.41 -0.60 25.97
CA THR A 170 4.96 -1.97 26.07
C THR A 170 4.07 -2.92 26.87
N SER A 171 2.93 -2.46 27.38
CA SER A 171 2.05 -3.25 28.27
C SER A 171 1.30 -4.37 27.57
N ARG A 172 1.29 -4.39 26.24
CA ARG A 172 0.54 -5.37 25.43
C ARG A 172 1.34 -5.81 24.21
N GLU A 173 1.10 -7.04 23.80
CA GLU A 173 1.55 -7.52 22.49
C GLU A 173 0.88 -6.75 21.36
N LYS A 174 1.61 -6.49 20.30
CA LYS A 174 1.14 -5.87 19.08
C LYS A 174 1.57 -6.69 17.88
N ILE A 175 0.66 -6.83 16.94
CA ILE A 175 0.91 -7.53 15.68
C ILE A 175 0.64 -6.52 14.57
N ILE A 176 1.61 -6.33 13.71
CA ILE A 176 1.53 -5.44 12.55
C ILE A 176 1.58 -6.29 11.30
N PHE A 177 0.59 -6.14 10.43
CA PHE A 177 0.64 -6.59 9.05
C PHE A 177 1.06 -5.42 8.19
N ARG A 178 2.10 -5.60 7.39
CA ARG A 178 2.52 -4.61 6.38
C ARG A 178 2.44 -5.25 5.01
N THR A 179 1.66 -4.64 4.13
CA THR A 179 1.45 -5.12 2.77
C THR A 179 1.06 -3.97 1.85
N SER A 180 0.90 -4.25 0.56
CA SER A 180 0.33 -3.35 -0.45
C SER A 180 -0.84 -4.06 -1.13
N ASP A 181 -1.73 -3.32 -1.77
CA ASP A 181 -2.85 -3.84 -2.55
C ASP A 181 -2.40 -4.47 -3.88
N HIS A 182 -1.42 -3.86 -4.56
CA HIS A 182 -0.81 -4.30 -5.81
C HIS A 182 0.57 -3.65 -5.99
N GLY A 183 1.29 -4.08 -7.01
CA GLY A 183 2.54 -3.47 -7.46
C GLY A 183 2.36 -2.60 -8.71
N ASP A 184 3.42 -2.46 -9.51
CA ASP A 184 3.45 -1.73 -10.79
C ASP A 184 4.35 -2.45 -11.79
N LEU A 185 3.98 -2.46 -13.06
CA LEU A 185 4.70 -3.16 -14.12
C LEU A 185 6.05 -2.52 -14.47
N LEU A 186 6.24 -1.24 -14.21
CA LEU A 186 7.51 -0.48 -14.37
C LEU A 186 8.19 -0.65 -15.74
N GLY A 187 7.43 -0.88 -16.79
CA GLY A 187 7.94 -1.14 -18.12
C GLY A 187 8.16 -2.63 -18.45
N ALA A 188 7.78 -3.55 -17.58
CA ALA A 188 7.84 -4.98 -17.86
C ALA A 188 6.94 -5.41 -19.04
N HIS A 189 7.13 -6.64 -19.48
CA HIS A 189 6.31 -7.31 -20.49
C HIS A 189 6.11 -6.51 -21.78
N GLY A 190 7.25 -5.99 -22.27
CA GLY A 190 7.28 -5.22 -23.51
C GLY A 190 6.87 -3.76 -23.35
N GLY A 191 7.08 -3.16 -22.19
CA GLY A 191 6.87 -1.74 -21.92
C GLY A 191 5.49 -1.39 -21.39
N LEU A 192 4.91 -2.24 -20.54
CA LEU A 192 3.67 -1.97 -19.85
C LEU A 192 3.95 -1.18 -18.57
N HIS A 193 3.06 -0.25 -18.21
CA HIS A 193 3.15 0.60 -17.01
C HIS A 193 1.87 0.50 -16.21
N GLN A 194 1.95 0.75 -14.90
CA GLN A 194 0.85 0.58 -13.95
C GLN A 194 0.45 -0.90 -13.77
N LYS A 195 -0.81 -1.21 -13.47
CA LYS A 195 -1.24 -2.51 -12.94
C LYS A 195 -2.55 -3.03 -13.54
N TRP A 196 -3.04 -2.46 -14.62
CA TRP A 196 -4.40 -2.70 -15.09
C TRP A 196 -4.63 -4.12 -15.61
N PHE A 197 -5.63 -4.79 -15.05
CA PHE A 197 -6.25 -6.04 -15.53
C PHE A 197 -5.26 -7.14 -15.96
N ASN A 198 -4.24 -7.39 -15.14
CA ASN A 198 -3.26 -8.46 -15.38
C ASN A 198 -2.92 -9.21 -14.10
N LEU A 199 -2.23 -10.35 -14.25
CA LEU A 199 -1.78 -11.20 -13.16
C LEU A 199 -0.25 -11.42 -13.21
N TYR A 200 0.49 -10.48 -13.78
CA TYR A 200 1.95 -10.53 -13.76
C TYR A 200 2.48 -10.33 -12.34
N ASP A 201 3.60 -10.96 -12.04
CA ASP A 201 4.24 -10.90 -10.72
C ASP A 201 4.47 -9.46 -10.27
N GLU A 202 4.88 -8.57 -11.16
CA GLU A 202 5.13 -7.17 -10.85
C GLU A 202 3.87 -6.43 -10.34
N ALA A 203 2.69 -6.90 -10.72
CA ALA A 203 1.43 -6.33 -10.26
C ALA A 203 0.85 -7.07 -9.06
N THR A 204 1.06 -8.40 -8.93
CA THR A 204 0.38 -9.22 -7.94
C THR A 204 1.27 -9.66 -6.77
N ARG A 205 2.58 -9.70 -6.97
CA ARG A 205 3.53 -10.08 -5.93
C ARG A 205 3.96 -8.87 -5.11
N VAL A 206 3.27 -8.65 -4.01
CA VAL A 206 3.53 -7.55 -3.08
C VAL A 206 4.25 -8.04 -1.82
N PRO A 207 4.95 -7.16 -1.09
CA PRO A 207 5.51 -7.52 0.19
C PRO A 207 4.40 -7.86 1.18
N PHE A 208 4.66 -8.87 2.04
CA PHE A 208 3.79 -9.20 3.15
C PHE A 208 4.64 -9.52 4.38
N GLU A 209 4.50 -8.72 5.41
CA GLU A 209 5.26 -8.86 6.64
C GLU A 209 4.34 -8.93 7.85
N ILE A 210 4.66 -9.83 8.79
CA ILE A 210 4.04 -9.89 10.11
C ILE A 210 5.11 -9.56 11.14
N ILE A 211 4.92 -8.46 11.86
CA ILE A 211 5.85 -7.98 12.87
C ILE A 211 5.16 -8.07 14.24
N LYS A 212 5.81 -8.75 15.20
CA LYS A 212 5.30 -8.88 16.57
C LYS A 212 6.18 -8.09 17.54
N TYR A 213 5.55 -7.32 18.40
CA TYR A 213 6.19 -6.62 19.51
C TYR A 213 5.62 -7.10 20.85
N GLY A 214 6.48 -7.22 21.85
CA GLY A 214 6.07 -7.63 23.20
C GLY A 214 5.98 -9.13 23.41
N SER A 215 6.37 -9.95 22.42
CA SER A 215 6.46 -11.41 22.54
C SER A 215 7.92 -11.86 22.45
N GLU A 216 8.42 -12.51 23.48
CA GLU A 216 9.78 -13.09 23.49
C GLU A 216 9.89 -14.31 22.57
N SER A 217 8.78 -14.96 22.24
CA SER A 217 8.72 -16.19 21.45
C SER A 217 8.60 -15.97 19.95
N ALA A 218 8.52 -14.71 19.48
CA ALA A 218 8.41 -14.45 18.06
C ALA A 218 9.72 -14.77 17.34
N PRO A 219 9.71 -15.61 16.28
CA PRO A 219 10.88 -15.83 15.46
C PRO A 219 11.33 -14.52 14.82
N LYS A 220 12.65 -14.30 14.73
CA LYS A 220 13.20 -13.08 14.14
C LYS A 220 13.76 -13.40 12.75
N GLY A 221 13.36 -12.56 11.77
CA GLY A 221 13.95 -12.61 10.44
C GLY A 221 13.67 -13.90 9.66
N VAL A 222 12.53 -14.55 9.91
CA VAL A 222 12.11 -15.72 9.14
C VAL A 222 11.57 -15.27 7.80
N VAL A 223 12.12 -15.83 6.71
CA VAL A 223 11.56 -15.71 5.37
C VAL A 223 10.87 -17.04 5.05
N ASP A 224 9.58 -16.99 4.79
CA ASP A 224 8.81 -18.15 4.38
C ASP A 224 8.58 -18.12 2.86
N SER A 225 8.73 -19.26 2.22
CA SER A 225 8.48 -19.45 0.79
C SER A 225 7.07 -19.96 0.50
N ILE A 226 6.23 -20.14 1.51
CA ILE A 226 4.85 -20.58 1.34
C ILE A 226 4.07 -19.45 0.61
N PRO A 227 3.42 -19.76 -0.52
CA PRO A 227 2.58 -18.77 -1.18
C PRO A 227 1.46 -18.29 -0.26
N THR A 228 1.32 -16.98 -0.14
CA THR A 228 0.24 -16.32 0.60
C THR A 228 -0.58 -15.44 -0.34
N SER A 229 -1.80 -15.12 0.06
CA SER A 229 -2.68 -14.24 -0.69
C SER A 229 -3.39 -13.25 0.25
N HIS A 230 -3.87 -12.14 -0.28
CA HIS A 230 -4.66 -11.17 0.50
C HIS A 230 -5.92 -11.80 1.12
N VAL A 231 -6.44 -12.89 0.56
CA VAL A 231 -7.57 -13.64 1.15
C VAL A 231 -7.21 -14.25 2.50
N ASP A 232 -5.92 -14.47 2.79
CA ASP A 232 -5.44 -15.01 4.06
C ASP A 232 -5.39 -13.95 5.16
N LEU A 233 -5.42 -12.65 4.82
CA LEU A 233 -5.21 -11.55 5.77
C LEU A 233 -6.28 -11.53 6.86
N VAL A 234 -7.54 -11.54 6.48
CA VAL A 234 -8.66 -11.44 7.43
C VAL A 234 -8.72 -12.68 8.34
N PRO A 235 -8.73 -13.92 7.81
CA PRO A 235 -8.76 -15.11 8.68
C PRO A 235 -7.53 -15.19 9.61
N THR A 236 -6.35 -14.79 9.13
CA THR A 236 -5.15 -14.74 9.99
C THR A 236 -5.28 -13.71 11.10
N ALA A 237 -5.78 -12.50 10.80
CA ALA A 237 -6.00 -11.47 11.81
C ALA A 237 -7.03 -11.92 12.86
N LEU A 238 -8.10 -12.59 12.45
CA LEU A 238 -9.13 -13.12 13.36
C LEU A 238 -8.57 -14.24 14.24
N ALA A 239 -7.80 -15.16 13.67
CA ALA A 239 -7.15 -16.23 14.44
C ALA A 239 -6.16 -15.66 15.48
N LEU A 240 -5.37 -14.65 15.11
CA LEU A 240 -4.46 -13.96 16.02
C LEU A 240 -5.21 -13.14 17.09
N ALA A 241 -6.45 -12.72 16.82
CA ALA A 241 -7.33 -12.12 17.82
C ALA A 241 -7.97 -13.15 18.76
N GLY A 242 -7.71 -14.44 18.58
CA GLY A 242 -8.18 -15.54 19.44
C GLY A 242 -9.51 -16.16 19.00
N LEU A 243 -10.00 -15.86 17.81
CA LEU A 243 -11.17 -16.52 17.24
C LEU A 243 -10.77 -17.83 16.59
N ASP A 244 -11.34 -18.95 17.04
CA ASP A 244 -11.12 -20.23 16.42
C ASP A 244 -12.01 -20.48 15.19
N GLN A 245 -11.69 -21.50 14.39
CA GLN A 245 -12.42 -21.82 13.16
C GLN A 245 -13.88 -22.23 13.43
N VAL A 246 -14.17 -22.83 14.58
CA VAL A 246 -15.53 -23.25 14.94
C VAL A 246 -16.38 -22.01 15.24
N GLU A 247 -15.85 -21.08 16.02
CA GLU A 247 -16.52 -19.81 16.34
C GLU A 247 -16.73 -18.95 15.08
N LEU A 248 -15.74 -18.89 14.20
CA LEU A 248 -15.87 -18.23 12.89
C LEU A 248 -16.97 -18.86 12.05
N GLY A 249 -17.01 -20.19 11.95
CA GLY A 249 -18.03 -20.91 11.22
C GLY A 249 -19.44 -20.63 11.76
N GLN A 250 -19.61 -20.58 13.08
CA GLN A 250 -20.89 -20.26 13.72
C GLN A 250 -21.34 -18.82 13.45
N ARG A 251 -20.41 -17.87 13.45
CA ARG A 251 -20.72 -16.44 13.18
C ARG A 251 -21.05 -16.17 11.72
N LEU A 252 -20.45 -16.91 10.79
CA LEU A 252 -20.64 -16.74 9.35
C LEU A 252 -21.80 -17.58 8.79
N ALA A 253 -22.27 -18.58 9.51
CA ALA A 253 -23.34 -19.46 9.05
C ALA A 253 -24.68 -18.76 8.70
N PRO A 254 -25.03 -17.59 9.27
CA PRO A 254 -26.24 -16.84 8.90
C PRO A 254 -26.10 -15.97 7.64
N LEU A 255 -24.90 -15.80 7.07
CA LEU A 255 -24.64 -14.97 5.89
C LEU A 255 -24.74 -15.79 4.60
#